data_6070b870b4e245906a419fda8426f091
#
_entry.id   6070b870b4e245906a419fda8426f091
#
_cell.length_a   1.000
_cell.length_b   1.000
_cell.length_c   1.000
_cell.angle_alpha   90.00
_cell.angle_beta   90.00
_cell.angle_gamma   90.00
#
_symmetry.space_group_name_H-M   'P 1'
#
loop_
_entity.id
_entity.type
_entity.pdbx_description
1 polymer ?
#
loop_
_entity_poly.entity_id
_entity_poly.type
_entity_poly.pdbx_seq_one_letter_code
_entity_poly.pdbx_strand_id
1 'polypeptide(L)'
;VQGLKSKDIASVPAANAVDNLSGKLAGVYVTSGSSGPTASSNVTIRGQTSLNGNSQALFIVNGVPITNGLFSPGDGLNGSSTIDFGNGAQIINSFDIENISVLKGPAAAALYGSRAANGVIYVTTKTGKNSKGWGVSVNSNTVLETPLKLPNFQDQFGNGGGGKYSYNDGATYTGDYYDAFGENWGPRTDGQLVKVYNSNGDAVPFEAAPDNMRNFFQTGVSTNNNVSISHADENGDFRFSGTQLNRRGIVPNTDLNRNTLQTSMGKKLFNNRLEFRANAMYVGSGSDNVPNAGYDESSSVMYSFLWLPRNTPIDDLRDYWKPGQENVQQSYVEELWGNNPWLIVNENTNSFNASRLLGDINATYHINDRTNIRLRSGQDMKNDIRQYRRATSTKK
;
A
#
# COMPACT_ATOMS: atom_id res chain seq x y z
N VAL A 1 -23.36 17.44 -6.48
CA VAL A 1 -22.89 16.52 -5.44
C VAL A 1 -23.33 15.11 -5.82
N GLN A 2 -22.41 14.16 -5.87
CA GLN A 2 -22.69 12.75 -5.99
C GLN A 2 -22.30 12.06 -4.68
N GLY A 3 -23.06 11.06 -4.25
CA GLY A 3 -22.78 10.37 -2.99
C GLY A 3 -22.93 8.86 -3.12
N LEU A 4 -22.17 8.13 -2.30
CA LEU A 4 -22.29 6.69 -2.09
C LEU A 4 -22.67 6.42 -0.65
N LYS A 5 -23.66 5.56 -0.45
CA LYS A 5 -24.08 5.14 0.88
C LYS A 5 -23.26 3.97 1.38
N SER A 6 -23.28 3.74 2.67
CA SER A 6 -22.60 2.63 3.35
C SER A 6 -22.78 1.28 2.65
N LYS A 7 -23.98 0.95 2.18
CA LYS A 7 -24.29 -0.33 1.48
C LYS A 7 -23.46 -0.51 0.21
N ASP A 8 -23.26 0.57 -0.56
CA ASP A 8 -22.53 0.54 -1.83
C ASP A 8 -21.01 0.41 -1.59
N ILE A 9 -20.54 0.88 -0.44
CA ILE A 9 -19.12 0.86 -0.05
C ILE A 9 -18.76 -0.47 0.60
N ALA A 10 -19.64 -1.00 1.44
CA ALA A 10 -19.41 -2.23 2.20
C ALA A 10 -19.70 -3.51 1.40
N SER A 11 -20.26 -3.42 0.19
CA SER A 11 -20.58 -4.60 -0.64
C SER A 11 -19.35 -5.44 -1.01
N VAL A 12 -18.21 -4.80 -1.20
CA VAL A 12 -16.89 -5.44 -1.38
C VAL A 12 -15.89 -4.65 -0.55
N PRO A 13 -15.69 -4.98 0.72
CA PRO A 13 -14.79 -4.21 1.57
C PRO A 13 -13.34 -4.37 1.09
N ALA A 14 -12.81 -3.38 0.40
CA ALA A 14 -11.38 -3.29 0.11
C ALA A 14 -10.61 -2.90 1.38
N ALA A 15 -9.35 -3.27 1.44
CA ALA A 15 -8.45 -2.89 2.54
C ALA A 15 -8.28 -1.35 2.65
N ASN A 16 -8.44 -0.66 1.53
CA ASN A 16 -8.57 0.79 1.46
C ASN A 16 -9.97 1.15 0.95
N ALA A 17 -10.76 1.80 1.79
CA ALA A 17 -12.15 2.17 1.45
C ALA A 17 -12.25 3.07 0.20
N VAL A 18 -11.17 3.79 -0.12
CA VAL A 18 -11.11 4.70 -1.27
C VAL A 18 -11.08 3.93 -2.58
N ASP A 19 -10.50 2.74 -2.62
CA ASP A 19 -10.45 1.90 -3.83
C ASP A 19 -11.86 1.47 -4.28
N ASN A 20 -12.79 1.38 -3.33
CA ASN A 20 -14.20 1.09 -3.60
C ASN A 20 -14.93 2.20 -4.36
N LEU A 21 -14.34 3.38 -4.53
CA LEU A 21 -14.92 4.48 -5.30
C LEU A 21 -14.70 4.30 -6.80
N SER A 22 -13.75 3.46 -7.19
CA SER A 22 -13.44 3.20 -8.61
C SER A 22 -14.67 2.66 -9.35
N GLY A 23 -15.02 3.28 -10.46
CA GLY A 23 -16.16 2.92 -11.29
C GLY A 23 -17.54 3.24 -10.72
N LYS A 24 -17.67 3.71 -9.46
CA LYS A 24 -18.95 3.99 -8.81
C LYS A 24 -19.36 5.46 -8.86
N LEU A 25 -18.45 6.36 -9.16
CA LEU A 25 -18.68 7.80 -9.19
C LEU A 25 -18.21 8.40 -10.51
N ALA A 26 -19.12 9.04 -11.24
CA ALA A 26 -18.79 9.65 -12.53
C ALA A 26 -17.74 10.76 -12.37
N GLY A 27 -16.68 10.72 -13.20
CA GLY A 27 -15.59 11.69 -13.20
C GLY A 27 -14.68 11.63 -11.97
N VAL A 28 -14.72 10.54 -11.22
CA VAL A 28 -13.76 10.21 -10.17
C VAL A 28 -12.91 9.04 -10.65
N TYR A 29 -11.62 9.25 -10.71
CA TYR A 29 -10.64 8.23 -11.09
C TYR A 29 -9.83 7.85 -9.85
N VAL A 30 -9.80 6.57 -9.56
CA VAL A 30 -9.00 6.01 -8.48
C VAL A 30 -7.96 5.10 -9.08
N THR A 31 -6.71 5.37 -8.78
CA THR A 31 -5.59 4.50 -9.14
C THR A 31 -4.89 4.06 -7.87
N SER A 32 -4.80 2.75 -7.66
CA SER A 32 -4.04 2.18 -6.56
C SER A 32 -2.59 2.00 -6.97
N GLY A 33 -1.67 2.28 -6.06
CA GLY A 33 -0.24 2.02 -6.27
C GLY A 33 0.05 0.52 -6.37
N SER A 34 1.22 0.18 -6.91
CA SER A 34 1.70 -1.20 -7.07
C SER A 34 2.56 -1.69 -5.89
N SER A 35 2.70 -0.90 -4.84
CA SER A 35 3.60 -1.17 -3.70
C SER A 35 3.04 -2.19 -2.68
N GLY A 36 2.18 -3.09 -3.12
CA GLY A 36 1.68 -4.19 -2.27
C GLY A 36 0.73 -3.74 -1.15
N PRO A 37 0.85 -4.32 0.07
CA PRO A 37 -0.13 -4.13 1.13
C PRO A 37 -0.34 -2.69 1.58
N THR A 38 0.68 -1.85 1.46
CA THR A 38 0.68 -0.45 1.91
C THR A 38 0.32 0.55 0.80
N ALA A 39 0.11 0.09 -0.44
CA ALA A 39 -0.06 0.93 -1.61
C ALA A 39 -1.05 2.08 -1.40
N SER A 40 -0.63 3.29 -1.74
CA SER A 40 -1.45 4.50 -1.71
C SER A 40 -2.49 4.49 -2.82
N SER A 41 -3.64 5.10 -2.55
CA SER A 41 -4.64 5.36 -3.59
C SER A 41 -4.62 6.82 -3.98
N ASN A 42 -4.48 7.06 -5.27
CA ASN A 42 -4.57 8.40 -5.85
C ASN A 42 -5.99 8.62 -6.38
N VAL A 43 -6.64 9.69 -5.92
CA VAL A 43 -8.00 10.06 -6.35
C VAL A 43 -7.97 11.38 -7.05
N THR A 44 -8.30 11.37 -8.33
CA THR A 44 -8.45 12.58 -9.14
C THR A 44 -9.90 12.80 -9.54
N ILE A 45 -10.33 14.05 -9.54
CA ILE A 45 -11.67 14.43 -9.94
C ILE A 45 -11.60 15.25 -11.23
N ARG A 46 -12.25 14.76 -12.29
CA ARG A 46 -12.22 15.34 -13.64
C ARG A 46 -10.85 15.33 -14.34
N GLY A 47 -9.97 14.40 -13.94
CA GLY A 47 -8.67 14.20 -14.55
C GLY A 47 -7.52 14.95 -13.86
N GLN A 48 -6.34 14.89 -14.47
CA GLN A 48 -5.15 15.60 -14.01
C GLN A 48 -5.27 17.09 -14.32
N THR A 49 -5.15 17.92 -13.30
CA THR A 49 -5.30 19.39 -13.41
C THR A 49 -3.95 20.12 -13.38
N SER A 50 -2.88 19.43 -13.03
CA SER A 50 -1.52 19.98 -12.95
C SER A 50 -0.51 19.04 -13.57
N LEU A 51 0.46 19.58 -14.32
CA LEU A 51 1.58 18.81 -14.90
C LEU A 51 2.62 18.45 -13.84
N ASN A 52 2.94 19.38 -12.94
CA ASN A 52 4.00 19.23 -11.95
C ASN A 52 3.50 19.31 -10.50
N GLY A 53 2.19 19.46 -10.30
CA GLY A 53 1.59 19.61 -8.98
C GLY A 53 0.71 18.42 -8.58
N ASN A 54 0.32 18.44 -7.33
CA ASN A 54 -0.60 17.45 -6.80
C ASN A 54 -2.01 17.67 -7.36
N SER A 55 -2.55 16.69 -8.10
CA SER A 55 -3.92 16.68 -8.63
C SER A 55 -4.90 15.88 -7.76
N GLN A 56 -4.48 15.42 -6.58
CA GLN A 56 -5.33 14.64 -5.69
C GLN A 56 -6.46 15.49 -5.08
N ALA A 57 -7.61 14.84 -4.90
CA ALA A 57 -8.72 15.43 -4.16
C ALA A 57 -8.37 15.60 -2.67
N LEU A 58 -8.90 16.66 -2.05
CA LEU A 58 -8.82 16.84 -0.61
C LEU A 58 -9.79 15.88 0.09
N PHE A 59 -9.29 15.16 1.09
CA PHE A 59 -10.13 14.30 1.94
C PHE A 59 -10.56 15.07 3.18
N ILE A 60 -11.84 14.94 3.52
CA ILE A 60 -12.43 15.54 4.71
C ILE A 60 -13.23 14.45 5.43
N VAL A 61 -12.91 14.19 6.67
CA VAL A 61 -13.63 13.22 7.52
C VAL A 61 -14.38 13.98 8.61
N ASN A 62 -15.69 13.82 8.65
CA ASN A 62 -16.59 14.54 9.56
C ASN A 62 -16.34 16.06 9.58
N GLY A 63 -15.84 16.63 8.45
CA GLY A 63 -15.50 18.02 8.25
C GLY A 63 -14.11 18.45 8.76
N VAL A 64 -13.28 17.53 9.18
CA VAL A 64 -11.86 17.76 9.44
C VAL A 64 -11.07 17.44 8.18
N PRO A 65 -10.37 18.40 7.56
CA PRO A 65 -9.48 18.11 6.46
C PRO A 65 -8.31 17.26 6.93
N ILE A 66 -8.06 16.16 6.22
CA ILE A 66 -6.94 15.26 6.53
C ILE A 66 -5.79 15.45 5.56
N THR A 67 -4.57 15.35 6.06
CA THR A 67 -3.38 15.36 5.23
C THR A 67 -3.29 14.05 4.46
N ASN A 68 -3.32 14.13 3.10
CA ASN A 68 -3.29 12.98 2.20
C ASN A 68 -2.05 12.98 1.30
N GLY A 69 -0.98 13.68 1.65
CA GLY A 69 0.26 13.68 0.88
C GLY A 69 0.86 12.27 0.78
N LEU A 70 1.44 11.96 -0.37
CA LEU A 70 2.35 10.84 -0.51
C LEU A 70 3.62 11.18 0.28
N PHE A 71 3.92 10.40 1.29
CA PHE A 71 5.21 10.46 1.95
C PHE A 71 6.12 9.41 1.31
N SER A 72 6.52 9.66 0.08
CA SER A 72 7.68 8.97 -0.48
C SER A 72 8.86 9.93 -0.36
N PRO A 73 9.91 9.60 0.38
CA PRO A 73 11.19 10.25 0.19
C PRO A 73 11.76 9.67 -1.10
N GLY A 74 11.23 10.08 -2.24
CA GLY A 74 11.97 9.96 -3.48
C GLY A 74 13.16 10.90 -3.34
N ASP A 75 14.38 10.40 -3.50
CA ASP A 75 15.48 11.26 -3.89
C ASP A 75 15.01 11.98 -5.13
N GLY A 76 14.66 13.25 -4.99
CA GLY A 76 14.04 14.03 -6.05
C GLY A 76 14.90 14.25 -7.29
N LEU A 77 15.98 13.51 -7.46
CA LEU A 77 16.93 13.63 -8.56
C LEU A 77 16.87 12.50 -9.60
N ASN A 78 16.39 11.29 -9.28
CA ASN A 78 16.43 10.20 -10.25
C ASN A 78 15.12 9.40 -10.42
N GLY A 79 14.06 9.63 -9.64
CA GLY A 79 12.76 8.96 -9.82
C GLY A 79 12.77 7.42 -9.70
N SER A 80 13.90 6.83 -9.31
CA SER A 80 14.16 5.41 -9.41
C SER A 80 13.66 4.61 -8.21
N SER A 81 13.62 5.21 -7.02
CA SER A 81 13.19 4.52 -5.80
C SER A 81 11.86 5.08 -5.29
N THR A 82 10.81 4.25 -5.27
CA THR A 82 9.50 4.64 -4.73
C THR A 82 9.01 3.62 -3.70
N ILE A 83 9.32 3.90 -2.43
CA ILE A 83 8.74 3.15 -1.31
C ILE A 83 7.47 3.86 -0.89
N ASP A 84 6.34 3.21 -1.07
CA ASP A 84 5.03 3.77 -0.78
C ASP A 84 4.52 3.29 0.59
N PHE A 85 4.72 4.10 1.60
CA PHE A 85 4.24 3.85 2.97
C PHE A 85 2.75 4.15 3.17
N GLY A 86 2.02 4.38 2.10
CA GLY A 86 0.62 4.73 2.14
C GLY A 86 0.35 6.22 2.25
N ASN A 87 -0.92 6.59 2.12
CA ASN A 87 -1.38 7.97 2.25
C ASN A 87 -2.47 8.13 3.31
N GLY A 88 -2.86 9.37 3.57
CA GLY A 88 -3.84 9.70 4.60
C GLY A 88 -5.22 9.10 4.39
N ALA A 89 -5.62 8.82 3.15
CA ALA A 89 -6.92 8.25 2.84
C ALA A 89 -7.08 6.80 3.33
N GLN A 90 -5.99 6.09 3.52
CA GLN A 90 -6.00 4.69 3.99
C GLN A 90 -6.52 4.51 5.42
N ILE A 91 -6.57 5.55 6.24
CA ILE A 91 -7.14 5.46 7.59
C ILE A 91 -8.65 5.23 7.59
N ILE A 92 -9.31 5.51 6.46
CA ILE A 92 -10.76 5.44 6.33
C ILE A 92 -11.16 3.99 6.20
N ASN A 93 -11.81 3.47 7.24
CA ASN A 93 -12.31 2.11 7.27
C ASN A 93 -13.70 2.00 6.64
N SER A 94 -13.89 1.07 5.69
CA SER A 94 -15.17 0.86 4.98
C SER A 94 -16.34 0.55 5.91
N PHE A 95 -16.10 -0.16 7.03
CA PHE A 95 -17.17 -0.53 7.98
C PHE A 95 -17.69 0.65 8.80
N ASP A 96 -16.89 1.72 8.91
CA ASP A 96 -17.25 2.90 9.70
C ASP A 96 -17.79 4.05 8.88
N ILE A 97 -17.88 3.91 7.55
CA ILE A 97 -18.44 4.93 6.66
C ILE A 97 -19.97 4.85 6.65
N GLU A 98 -20.62 5.98 6.86
CA GLU A 98 -22.05 6.18 6.61
C GLU A 98 -22.29 6.59 5.15
N ASN A 99 -21.52 7.57 4.69
CA ASN A 99 -21.69 8.20 3.38
C ASN A 99 -20.39 8.82 2.90
N ILE A 100 -20.13 8.74 1.60
CA ILE A 100 -19.09 9.51 0.91
C ILE A 100 -19.78 10.46 -0.09
N SER A 101 -19.48 11.74 0.00
CA SER A 101 -19.95 12.76 -0.94
C SER A 101 -18.78 13.37 -1.70
N VAL A 102 -18.93 13.54 -3.02
CA VAL A 102 -17.92 14.18 -3.86
C VAL A 102 -18.36 15.57 -4.24
N LEU A 103 -17.57 16.56 -3.82
CA LEU A 103 -17.72 17.96 -4.19
C LEU A 103 -16.77 18.28 -5.34
N LYS A 104 -17.31 18.66 -6.49
CA LYS A 104 -16.55 18.89 -7.72
C LYS A 104 -16.48 20.41 -8.02
N GLY A 105 -15.30 20.87 -8.44
CA GLY A 105 -15.11 22.22 -8.96
C GLY A 105 -15.22 23.34 -7.92
N PRO A 106 -15.63 24.55 -8.33
CA PRO A 106 -15.59 25.78 -7.50
C PRO A 106 -16.36 25.70 -6.18
N ALA A 107 -17.44 24.91 -6.12
CA ALA A 107 -18.20 24.70 -4.90
C ALA A 107 -17.37 24.10 -3.75
N ALA A 108 -16.40 23.25 -4.07
CA ALA A 108 -15.48 22.70 -3.10
C ALA A 108 -14.50 23.77 -2.59
N ALA A 109 -13.96 24.58 -3.49
CA ALA A 109 -13.02 25.65 -3.15
C ALA A 109 -13.68 26.76 -2.33
N ALA A 110 -14.96 27.05 -2.57
CA ALA A 110 -15.73 28.03 -1.79
C ALA A 110 -15.89 27.62 -0.31
N LEU A 111 -15.96 26.30 -0.04
CA LEU A 111 -16.14 25.78 1.33
C LEU A 111 -14.81 25.54 2.05
N TYR A 112 -13.76 25.12 1.33
CA TYR A 112 -12.52 24.62 1.94
C TYR A 112 -11.25 25.32 1.44
N GLY A 113 -11.42 26.41 0.68
CA GLY A 113 -10.32 27.23 0.17
C GLY A 113 -9.51 26.56 -0.94
N SER A 114 -8.30 27.09 -1.20
CA SER A 114 -7.42 26.65 -2.29
C SER A 114 -7.02 25.18 -2.23
N ARG A 115 -6.96 24.59 -1.03
CA ARG A 115 -6.67 23.15 -0.87
C ARG A 115 -7.69 22.25 -1.53
N ALA A 116 -8.90 22.74 -1.78
CA ALA A 116 -9.98 22.00 -2.42
C ALA A 116 -10.11 22.30 -3.93
N ALA A 117 -9.12 22.94 -4.54
CA ALA A 117 -9.13 23.27 -5.97
C ALA A 117 -9.34 22.04 -6.86
N ASN A 118 -8.77 20.88 -6.49
CA ASN A 118 -8.91 19.60 -7.18
C ASN A 118 -10.19 18.83 -6.79
N GLY A 119 -11.10 19.45 -6.02
CA GLY A 119 -12.31 18.83 -5.48
C GLY A 119 -12.09 18.19 -4.11
N VAL A 120 -13.19 17.71 -3.53
CA VAL A 120 -13.25 17.18 -2.17
C VAL A 120 -13.96 15.83 -2.15
N ILE A 121 -13.36 14.87 -1.44
CA ILE A 121 -13.99 13.63 -0.98
C ILE A 121 -14.39 13.84 0.47
N TYR A 122 -15.68 14.02 0.71
CA TYR A 122 -16.24 14.24 2.05
C TYR A 122 -16.78 12.93 2.62
N VAL A 123 -16.15 12.44 3.67
CA VAL A 123 -16.52 11.19 4.35
C VAL A 123 -17.26 11.53 5.63
N THR A 124 -18.46 10.97 5.75
CA THR A 124 -19.24 10.99 7.00
C THR A 124 -19.15 9.60 7.62
N THR A 125 -18.78 9.54 8.89
CA THR A 125 -18.69 8.28 9.62
C THR A 125 -20.01 7.92 10.30
N LYS A 126 -20.22 6.62 10.53
CA LYS A 126 -21.38 6.10 11.24
C LYS A 126 -21.45 6.62 12.66
N THR A 127 -22.65 6.90 13.11
CA THR A 127 -23.02 7.32 14.48
C THR A 127 -23.99 6.32 15.08
N GLY A 128 -24.36 6.50 16.33
CA GLY A 128 -25.42 5.72 16.99
C GLY A 128 -26.83 6.10 16.59
N LYS A 129 -27.06 7.26 15.93
CA LYS A 129 -28.40 7.85 15.67
C LYS A 129 -29.42 6.91 15.05
N ASN A 130 -28.98 5.98 14.21
CA ASN A 130 -29.86 5.06 13.50
C ASN A 130 -30.17 3.77 14.30
N SER A 131 -29.61 3.63 15.50
CA SER A 131 -29.87 2.49 16.37
C SER A 131 -31.24 2.64 17.05
N LYS A 132 -31.98 1.54 17.12
CA LYS A 132 -33.20 1.46 17.93
C LYS A 132 -32.86 0.71 19.23
N GLY A 133 -32.41 1.47 20.24
CA GLY A 133 -31.85 0.88 21.47
C GLY A 133 -30.43 0.33 21.23
N TRP A 134 -30.06 -0.75 21.86
CA TRP A 134 -28.77 -1.39 21.72
C TRP A 134 -28.62 -2.16 20.41
N GLY A 135 -27.54 -1.92 19.69
CA GLY A 135 -27.17 -2.61 18.47
C GLY A 135 -25.73 -3.09 18.52
N VAL A 136 -25.50 -4.33 18.12
CA VAL A 136 -24.17 -4.92 17.95
C VAL A 136 -24.02 -5.35 16.48
N SER A 137 -22.89 -5.04 15.87
CA SER A 137 -22.56 -5.50 14.51
C SER A 137 -21.17 -6.10 14.49
N VAL A 138 -21.07 -7.28 13.88
CA VAL A 138 -19.81 -7.99 13.65
C VAL A 138 -19.65 -8.19 12.15
N ASN A 139 -18.50 -7.80 11.61
CA ASN A 139 -18.16 -7.97 10.22
C ASN A 139 -16.80 -8.63 10.12
N SER A 140 -16.65 -9.59 9.23
CA SER A 140 -15.39 -10.25 8.93
C SER A 140 -15.27 -10.44 7.43
N ASN A 141 -14.11 -10.13 6.88
CA ASN A 141 -13.82 -10.31 5.47
C ASN A 141 -12.40 -10.86 5.30
N THR A 142 -12.27 -11.86 4.43
CA THR A 142 -10.98 -12.41 4.02
C THR A 142 -10.87 -12.34 2.50
N VAL A 143 -9.76 -11.80 2.02
CA VAL A 143 -9.44 -11.68 0.59
C VAL A 143 -8.14 -12.42 0.30
N LEU A 144 -8.13 -13.23 -0.74
CA LEU A 144 -6.96 -13.89 -1.29
C LEU A 144 -6.53 -13.13 -2.56
N GLU A 145 -5.25 -12.82 -2.64
CA GLU A 145 -4.68 -12.04 -3.74
C GLU A 145 -3.58 -12.85 -4.45
N THR A 146 -3.63 -12.91 -5.77
CA THR A 146 -2.59 -13.52 -6.60
C THR A 146 -2.19 -12.56 -7.70
N PRO A 147 -0.95 -12.63 -8.24
CA PRO A 147 -0.57 -11.82 -9.39
C PRO A 147 -1.53 -12.04 -10.56
N LEU A 148 -2.16 -10.95 -11.04
CA LEU A 148 -3.11 -11.04 -12.15
C LEU A 148 -2.41 -11.39 -13.46
N LYS A 149 -1.24 -10.78 -13.69
CA LYS A 149 -0.44 -10.98 -14.89
C LYS A 149 1.03 -10.80 -14.56
N LEU A 150 1.85 -11.73 -14.97
CA LEU A 150 3.30 -11.67 -14.88
C LEU A 150 3.87 -11.36 -16.27
N PRO A 151 5.03 -10.68 -16.37
CA PRO A 151 5.76 -10.52 -17.62
C PRO A 151 6.03 -11.88 -18.28
N ASN A 152 5.92 -11.93 -19.58
CA ASN A 152 6.29 -13.10 -20.36
C ASN A 152 7.68 -12.87 -20.94
N PHE A 153 8.67 -13.55 -20.40
CA PHE A 153 10.03 -13.50 -20.86
C PHE A 153 10.29 -14.60 -21.90
N GLN A 154 11.35 -14.42 -22.68
CA GLN A 154 11.85 -15.49 -23.56
C GLN A 154 12.52 -16.58 -22.74
N ASP A 155 12.41 -17.85 -23.18
CA ASP A 155 12.98 -19.03 -22.54
C ASP A 155 13.86 -19.85 -23.49
N GLN A 156 14.27 -19.25 -24.63
CA GLN A 156 15.06 -19.94 -25.64
C GLN A 156 16.57 -19.79 -25.43
N PHE A 157 16.98 -18.73 -24.74
CA PHE A 157 18.38 -18.39 -24.50
C PHE A 157 18.59 -18.09 -23.01
N GLY A 158 19.71 -18.52 -22.49
CA GLY A 158 20.08 -18.27 -21.10
C GLY A 158 21.16 -17.20 -20.96
N ASN A 159 21.86 -17.23 -19.84
CA ASN A 159 22.87 -16.22 -19.49
C ASN A 159 23.99 -16.15 -20.51
N GLY A 160 24.41 -14.91 -20.80
CA GLY A 160 25.48 -14.59 -21.73
C GLY A 160 25.03 -13.72 -22.88
N GLY A 161 25.94 -13.48 -23.82
CA GLY A 161 25.74 -12.63 -25.01
C GLY A 161 26.32 -13.28 -26.26
N GLY A 162 25.76 -12.91 -27.45
CA GLY A 162 26.27 -13.39 -28.73
C GLY A 162 26.29 -14.90 -28.92
N GLY A 163 25.41 -15.64 -28.25
CA GLY A 163 25.35 -17.11 -28.27
C GLY A 163 26.40 -17.79 -27.39
N LYS A 164 27.15 -17.04 -26.59
CA LYS A 164 28.18 -17.56 -25.68
C LYS A 164 27.70 -17.45 -24.24
N TYR A 165 27.99 -18.48 -23.44
CA TYR A 165 27.74 -18.47 -22.01
C TYR A 165 28.74 -17.61 -21.27
N SER A 166 28.29 -16.87 -20.29
CA SER A 166 29.13 -16.06 -19.41
C SER A 166 28.56 -16.04 -18.00
N TYR A 167 29.39 -16.32 -17.00
CA TYR A 167 29.08 -16.03 -15.60
C TYR A 167 30.35 -15.68 -14.84
N ASN A 168 30.22 -14.97 -13.74
CA ASN A 168 31.31 -14.64 -12.85
C ASN A 168 31.08 -15.31 -11.48
N ASP A 169 32.01 -16.16 -11.07
CA ASP A 169 31.98 -16.84 -9.76
C ASP A 169 32.77 -16.06 -8.68
N GLY A 170 33.15 -14.82 -8.99
CA GLY A 170 33.94 -13.95 -8.09
C GLY A 170 35.44 -14.25 -8.10
N ALA A 171 35.88 -15.39 -8.64
CA ALA A 171 37.28 -15.79 -8.73
C ALA A 171 37.75 -16.06 -10.17
N THR A 172 36.85 -16.50 -11.04
CA THR A 172 37.17 -16.94 -12.38
C THR A 172 36.16 -16.40 -13.39
N TYR A 173 36.66 -15.60 -14.33
CA TYR A 173 35.87 -15.14 -15.46
C TYR A 173 35.81 -16.26 -16.51
N THR A 174 34.64 -16.83 -16.76
CA THR A 174 34.49 -18.00 -17.61
C THR A 174 33.96 -17.70 -19.03
N GLY A 175 33.93 -16.44 -19.44
CA GLY A 175 33.42 -16.05 -20.76
C GLY A 175 34.25 -14.96 -21.45
N ASP A 176 34.25 -15.02 -22.78
CA ASP A 176 34.89 -14.00 -23.65
C ASP A 176 34.09 -12.68 -23.71
N TYR A 177 32.98 -12.58 -22.99
CA TYR A 177 32.12 -11.43 -23.03
C TYR A 177 32.06 -10.72 -21.69
N TYR A 178 31.97 -9.42 -21.75
CA TYR A 178 32.02 -8.47 -20.63
C TYR A 178 30.94 -8.65 -19.56
N ASP A 179 30.25 -9.79 -19.48
CA ASP A 179 28.99 -9.79 -18.83
C ASP A 179 28.78 -10.81 -17.72
N ALA A 180 29.01 -10.26 -16.59
CA ALA A 180 28.26 -10.57 -15.42
C ALA A 180 26.87 -9.84 -15.37
N PHE A 181 26.37 -9.30 -16.48
CA PHE A 181 25.18 -8.42 -16.48
C PHE A 181 23.84 -9.15 -16.63
N GLY A 182 23.80 -10.46 -16.46
CA GLY A 182 22.50 -11.16 -16.58
C GLY A 182 21.83 -11.02 -17.94
N GLU A 183 22.58 -10.71 -19.01
CA GLU A 183 22.05 -10.73 -20.37
C GLU A 183 21.57 -12.13 -20.73
N ASN A 184 20.43 -12.22 -21.40
CA ASN A 184 19.77 -13.46 -21.74
C ASN A 184 19.86 -13.75 -23.25
N TRP A 185 21.06 -13.55 -23.83
CA TRP A 185 21.38 -13.81 -25.24
C TRP A 185 22.60 -14.72 -25.40
N GLY A 186 22.82 -15.57 -24.38
CA GLY A 186 23.81 -16.63 -24.40
C GLY A 186 23.40 -17.83 -25.26
N PRO A 187 23.88 -19.04 -24.95
CA PRO A 187 23.50 -20.25 -25.66
C PRO A 187 22.02 -20.57 -25.54
N ARG A 188 21.53 -21.44 -26.43
CA ARG A 188 20.16 -21.97 -26.31
C ARG A 188 20.04 -22.87 -25.08
N THR A 189 18.87 -22.80 -24.47
CA THR A 189 18.50 -23.63 -23.31
C THR A 189 17.93 -24.95 -23.77
N ASP A 190 18.76 -25.77 -24.45
CA ASP A 190 18.39 -27.02 -25.09
C ASP A 190 18.94 -28.28 -24.39
N GLY A 191 19.39 -28.11 -23.12
CA GLY A 191 19.84 -29.21 -22.28
C GLY A 191 21.31 -29.56 -22.46
N GLN A 192 22.09 -28.80 -23.21
CA GLN A 192 23.53 -28.98 -23.30
C GLN A 192 24.20 -28.88 -21.91
N LEU A 193 25.25 -29.64 -21.68
CA LEU A 193 25.95 -29.66 -20.38
C LEU A 193 26.87 -28.43 -20.26
N VAL A 194 26.62 -27.58 -19.29
CA VAL A 194 27.39 -26.35 -19.02
C VAL A 194 27.64 -26.24 -17.52
N LYS A 195 28.78 -25.69 -17.14
CA LYS A 195 29.04 -25.29 -15.76
C LYS A 195 28.36 -23.96 -15.53
N VAL A 196 27.32 -23.95 -14.69
CA VAL A 196 26.53 -22.77 -14.38
C VAL A 196 26.77 -22.29 -12.94
N TYR A 197 26.28 -21.12 -12.63
CA TYR A 197 26.22 -20.65 -11.26
C TYR A 197 25.57 -21.72 -10.36
N ASN A 198 26.15 -21.92 -9.19
CA ASN A 198 25.65 -22.86 -8.18
C ASN A 198 25.74 -24.38 -8.57
N SER A 199 26.44 -24.73 -9.65
CA SER A 199 26.65 -26.15 -10.04
C SER A 199 27.82 -26.81 -9.32
N ASN A 200 28.48 -26.11 -8.36
CA ASN A 200 29.66 -26.55 -7.65
C ASN A 200 30.82 -27.02 -8.57
N GLY A 201 30.85 -26.46 -9.78
CA GLY A 201 31.85 -26.79 -10.80
C GLY A 201 31.52 -28.00 -11.67
N ASP A 202 30.38 -28.65 -11.44
CA ASP A 202 29.87 -29.73 -12.30
C ASP A 202 29.15 -29.15 -13.51
N ALA A 203 29.22 -29.89 -14.64
CA ALA A 203 28.43 -29.57 -15.81
C ALA A 203 27.01 -30.11 -15.64
N VAL A 204 26.02 -29.23 -15.69
CA VAL A 204 24.60 -29.55 -15.56
C VAL A 204 23.83 -29.18 -16.83
N PRO A 205 22.64 -29.76 -17.06
CA PRO A 205 21.79 -29.36 -18.20
C PRO A 205 21.51 -27.87 -18.20
N PHE A 206 21.74 -27.21 -19.33
CA PHE A 206 21.47 -25.79 -19.51
C PHE A 206 20.02 -25.60 -19.98
N GLU A 207 19.13 -25.44 -19.05
CA GLU A 207 17.69 -25.39 -19.26
C GLU A 207 17.11 -24.06 -18.75
N ALA A 208 16.00 -23.62 -19.33
CA ALA A 208 15.29 -22.44 -18.86
C ALA A 208 14.51 -22.73 -17.58
N ALA A 209 14.38 -21.69 -16.74
CA ALA A 209 13.51 -21.67 -15.55
C ALA A 209 12.33 -20.70 -15.78
N PRO A 210 11.31 -21.08 -16.57
CA PRO A 210 10.24 -20.16 -17.01
C PRO A 210 9.34 -19.70 -15.88
N ASP A 211 9.20 -20.49 -14.82
CA ASP A 211 8.27 -20.21 -13.70
C ASP A 211 8.90 -19.42 -12.56
N ASN A 212 10.07 -18.83 -12.74
CA ASN A 212 10.79 -18.09 -11.70
C ASN A 212 9.90 -17.06 -10.95
N MET A 213 9.19 -16.21 -11.67
CA MET A 213 8.30 -15.24 -11.03
C MET A 213 7.13 -15.90 -10.32
N ARG A 214 6.56 -16.93 -10.89
CA ARG A 214 5.45 -17.69 -10.29
C ARG A 214 5.88 -18.35 -8.99
N ASN A 215 7.06 -18.96 -8.98
CA ASN A 215 7.61 -19.65 -7.81
C ASN A 215 8.06 -18.69 -6.70
N PHE A 216 8.38 -17.45 -7.06
CA PHE A 216 8.76 -16.44 -6.08
C PHE A 216 7.56 -15.81 -5.39
N PHE A 217 6.53 -15.41 -6.15
CA PHE A 217 5.36 -14.76 -5.58
C PHE A 217 4.48 -15.75 -4.81
N GLN A 218 3.88 -15.28 -3.75
CA GLN A 218 2.98 -16.05 -2.91
C GLN A 218 1.53 -15.57 -3.04
N THR A 219 0.60 -16.36 -2.51
CA THR A 219 -0.77 -15.88 -2.30
C THR A 219 -0.80 -14.89 -1.15
N GLY A 220 -1.17 -13.66 -1.44
CA GLY A 220 -1.44 -12.65 -0.43
C GLY A 220 -2.75 -12.95 0.30
N VAL A 221 -2.81 -12.62 1.58
CA VAL A 221 -4.00 -12.81 2.41
C VAL A 221 -4.30 -11.52 3.16
N SER A 222 -5.52 -11.04 3.05
CA SER A 222 -6.00 -9.86 3.76
C SER A 222 -7.20 -10.22 4.61
N THR A 223 -7.15 -9.98 5.92
CA THR A 223 -8.27 -10.16 6.83
C THR A 223 -8.66 -8.82 7.44
N ASN A 224 -9.94 -8.50 7.43
CA ASN A 224 -10.50 -7.26 7.97
C ASN A 224 -11.68 -7.59 8.87
N ASN A 225 -11.50 -7.49 10.18
CA ASN A 225 -12.48 -7.82 11.21
C ASN A 225 -12.92 -6.56 11.94
N ASN A 226 -14.23 -6.38 12.06
CA ASN A 226 -14.81 -5.22 12.72
C ASN A 226 -15.89 -5.64 13.70
N VAL A 227 -15.89 -5.04 14.88
CA VAL A 227 -16.96 -5.14 15.85
C VAL A 227 -17.39 -3.74 16.23
N SER A 228 -18.69 -3.48 16.26
CA SER A 228 -19.21 -2.20 16.73
C SER A 228 -20.44 -2.36 17.61
N ILE A 229 -20.55 -1.48 18.60
CA ILE A 229 -21.68 -1.35 19.51
C ILE A 229 -22.25 0.05 19.36
N SER A 230 -23.56 0.16 19.29
CA SER A 230 -24.25 1.43 19.18
C SER A 230 -25.51 1.47 20.04
N HIS A 231 -25.90 2.65 20.46
CA HIS A 231 -27.15 2.89 21.17
C HIS A 231 -27.70 4.26 20.82
N ALA A 232 -29.00 4.39 20.77
CA ALA A 232 -29.66 5.69 20.71
C ALA A 232 -30.96 5.67 21.56
N ASP A 233 -31.21 6.82 22.17
CA ASP A 233 -32.43 7.18 22.86
C ASP A 233 -32.89 8.59 22.44
N GLU A 234 -33.92 9.12 23.08
CA GLU A 234 -34.45 10.47 22.78
C GLU A 234 -33.44 11.59 23.07
N ASN A 235 -32.55 11.38 24.01
CA ASN A 235 -31.60 12.36 24.52
C ASN A 235 -30.22 12.30 23.87
N GLY A 236 -29.88 11.21 23.18
CA GLY A 236 -28.59 11.09 22.57
C GLY A 236 -28.32 9.74 21.91
N ASP A 237 -27.09 9.63 21.44
CA ASP A 237 -26.61 8.43 20.78
C ASP A 237 -25.12 8.23 21.02
N PHE A 238 -24.69 6.97 21.00
CA PHE A 238 -23.28 6.68 20.92
C PHE A 238 -23.01 5.50 19.98
N ARG A 239 -21.81 5.43 19.45
CA ARG A 239 -21.25 4.31 18.73
C ARG A 239 -19.77 4.15 19.09
N PHE A 240 -19.39 2.92 19.36
CA PHE A 240 -17.98 2.51 19.46
C PHE A 240 -17.72 1.41 18.43
N SER A 241 -16.56 1.47 17.76
CA SER A 241 -16.16 0.49 16.76
C SER A 241 -14.68 0.18 16.89
N GLY A 242 -14.34 -1.11 16.83
CA GLY A 242 -12.97 -1.60 16.73
C GLY A 242 -12.79 -2.39 15.44
N THR A 243 -11.71 -2.13 14.72
CA THR A 243 -11.38 -2.85 13.48
C THR A 243 -9.93 -3.27 13.49
N GLN A 244 -9.67 -4.50 13.08
CA GLN A 244 -8.34 -5.05 12.84
C GLN A 244 -8.20 -5.46 11.38
N LEU A 245 -7.23 -4.89 10.69
CA LEU A 245 -6.81 -5.24 9.34
C LEU A 245 -5.42 -5.86 9.40
N ASN A 246 -5.28 -7.09 8.90
CA ASN A 246 -3.99 -7.74 8.70
C ASN A 246 -3.87 -8.10 7.22
N ARG A 247 -2.78 -7.72 6.59
CA ARG A 247 -2.47 -8.06 5.19
C ARG A 247 -1.08 -8.68 5.11
N ARG A 248 -0.98 -9.77 4.39
CA ARG A 248 0.27 -10.33 3.88
C ARG A 248 0.26 -10.15 2.37
N GLY A 249 1.30 -9.55 1.81
CA GLY A 249 1.39 -9.26 0.39
C GLY A 249 1.70 -10.47 -0.47
N ILE A 250 1.60 -10.28 -1.80
CA ILE A 250 2.03 -11.29 -2.79
C ILE A 250 3.56 -11.37 -2.91
N VAL A 251 4.27 -10.31 -2.59
CA VAL A 251 5.73 -10.33 -2.44
C VAL A 251 6.06 -10.96 -1.09
N PRO A 252 6.93 -11.97 -1.02
CA PRO A 252 7.31 -12.58 0.25
C PRO A 252 7.79 -11.55 1.27
N ASN A 253 7.52 -11.82 2.57
CA ASN A 253 7.94 -10.99 3.69
C ASN A 253 7.46 -9.52 3.60
N THR A 254 6.27 -9.29 3.02
CA THR A 254 5.63 -7.96 3.02
C THR A 254 4.27 -8.01 3.70
N ASP A 255 3.98 -7.00 4.52
CA ASP A 255 2.79 -7.00 5.36
C ASP A 255 2.21 -5.59 5.57
N LEU A 256 1.04 -5.53 6.17
CA LEU A 256 0.45 -4.34 6.78
C LEU A 256 -0.48 -4.77 7.91
N ASN A 257 -0.26 -4.22 9.08
CA ASN A 257 -1.14 -4.35 10.24
C ASN A 257 -1.75 -2.99 10.56
N ARG A 258 -3.08 -2.96 10.78
CA ARG A 258 -3.79 -1.73 11.15
C ARG A 258 -4.89 -2.01 12.15
N ASN A 259 -4.87 -1.27 13.25
CA ASN A 259 -5.93 -1.27 14.25
C ASN A 259 -6.60 0.09 14.27
N THR A 260 -7.93 0.12 14.16
CA THR A 260 -8.73 1.35 14.18
C THR A 260 -9.72 1.27 15.32
N LEU A 261 -9.74 2.28 16.16
CA LEU A 261 -10.76 2.50 17.17
C LEU A 261 -11.50 3.78 16.83
N GLN A 262 -12.81 3.71 16.76
CA GLN A 262 -13.65 4.87 16.46
C GLN A 262 -14.76 4.99 17.48
N THR A 263 -15.00 6.21 17.95
CA THR A 263 -16.14 6.55 18.80
C THR A 263 -16.88 7.75 18.26
N SER A 264 -18.19 7.73 18.44
CA SER A 264 -19.08 8.87 18.18
C SER A 264 -20.08 8.98 19.32
N MET A 265 -20.24 10.15 19.87
CA MET A 265 -21.21 10.45 20.92
C MET A 265 -21.98 11.71 20.58
N GLY A 266 -23.29 11.64 20.65
CA GLY A 266 -24.21 12.77 20.51
C GLY A 266 -25.06 12.93 21.75
N LYS A 267 -25.29 14.16 22.20
CA LYS A 267 -26.17 14.46 23.33
C LYS A 267 -26.96 15.72 23.06
N LYS A 268 -28.24 15.73 23.45
CA LYS A 268 -29.11 16.85 23.48
C LYS A 268 -29.29 17.32 24.92
N LEU A 269 -29.13 18.57 25.17
CA LEU A 269 -29.16 19.20 26.50
C LEU A 269 -30.09 20.41 26.50
N PHE A 270 -30.52 20.84 27.68
CA PHE A 270 -31.38 22.03 27.88
C PHE A 270 -32.65 22.02 27.01
N ASN A 271 -33.44 20.94 27.10
CA ASN A 271 -34.67 20.78 26.32
C ASN A 271 -34.41 20.90 24.80
N ASN A 272 -33.38 20.22 24.32
CA ASN A 272 -32.91 20.22 22.91
C ASN A 272 -32.36 21.56 22.40
N ARG A 273 -32.11 22.55 23.27
CA ARG A 273 -31.48 23.81 22.86
C ARG A 273 -30.00 23.69 22.56
N LEU A 274 -29.30 22.75 23.18
CA LEU A 274 -27.89 22.50 22.88
C LEU A 274 -27.74 21.06 22.34
N GLU A 275 -27.31 20.99 21.11
CA GLU A 275 -26.88 19.74 20.49
C GLU A 275 -25.36 19.66 20.52
N PHE A 276 -24.81 18.64 21.16
CA PHE A 276 -23.40 18.36 21.25
C PHE A 276 -23.08 17.07 20.50
N ARG A 277 -21.98 17.05 19.74
CA ARG A 277 -21.44 15.83 19.13
C ARG A 277 -19.92 15.85 19.17
N ALA A 278 -19.35 14.73 19.60
CA ALA A 278 -17.92 14.46 19.55
C ALA A 278 -17.66 13.17 18.76
N ASN A 279 -16.66 13.20 17.92
CA ASN A 279 -16.15 12.04 17.22
C ASN A 279 -14.65 11.95 17.47
N ALA A 280 -14.15 10.72 17.64
CA ALA A 280 -12.72 10.46 17.72
C ALA A 280 -12.40 9.16 17.00
N MET A 281 -11.30 9.14 16.26
CA MET A 281 -10.77 7.97 15.58
C MET A 281 -9.27 7.87 15.85
N TYR A 282 -8.85 6.76 16.41
CA TYR A 282 -7.45 6.42 16.57
C TYR A 282 -7.08 5.29 15.61
N VAL A 283 -5.99 5.46 14.88
CA VAL A 283 -5.47 4.46 13.95
C VAL A 283 -4.00 4.19 14.26
N GLY A 284 -3.69 2.98 14.66
CA GLY A 284 -2.33 2.46 14.71
C GLY A 284 -2.08 1.58 13.49
N SER A 285 -1.02 1.83 12.74
CA SER A 285 -0.64 1.03 11.57
C SER A 285 0.86 0.82 11.49
N GLY A 286 1.27 -0.35 11.00
CA GLY A 286 2.67 -0.68 10.84
C GLY A 286 2.88 -1.77 9.79
N SER A 287 4.11 -1.84 9.30
CA SER A 287 4.60 -2.87 8.40
C SER A 287 6.05 -3.16 8.75
N ASP A 288 6.43 -4.43 8.79
CA ASP A 288 7.81 -4.84 8.99
C ASP A 288 8.61 -4.72 7.69
N ASN A 289 7.93 -4.80 6.54
CA ASN A 289 8.57 -4.60 5.24
C ASN A 289 7.59 -4.09 4.17
N VAL A 290 7.84 -2.88 3.69
CA VAL A 290 7.16 -2.27 2.55
C VAL A 290 8.00 -2.50 1.30
N PRO A 291 7.47 -3.18 0.26
CA PRO A 291 8.23 -3.43 -0.95
C PRO A 291 8.48 -2.14 -1.73
N ASN A 292 9.64 -2.06 -2.39
CA ASN A 292 9.91 -1.03 -3.37
C ASN A 292 9.36 -1.44 -4.74
N ALA A 293 8.59 -0.57 -5.38
CA ALA A 293 8.02 -0.80 -6.70
C ALA A 293 8.77 -0.07 -7.84
N GLY A 294 9.79 0.73 -7.50
CA GLY A 294 10.58 1.49 -8.46
C GLY A 294 11.66 0.67 -9.18
N TYR A 295 12.33 1.29 -10.13
CA TYR A 295 13.53 0.75 -10.78
C TYR A 295 14.74 1.05 -9.89
N ASP A 296 14.95 0.22 -8.89
CA ASP A 296 15.97 0.38 -7.84
C ASP A 296 16.63 -0.97 -7.58
N GLU A 297 17.90 -1.06 -7.90
CA GLU A 297 18.68 -2.28 -7.74
C GLU A 297 18.83 -2.72 -6.28
N SER A 298 18.81 -1.77 -5.34
CA SER A 298 19.04 -2.06 -3.92
C SER A 298 17.87 -2.73 -3.21
N SER A 299 16.64 -2.52 -3.67
CA SER A 299 15.44 -2.92 -2.92
C SER A 299 14.22 -3.32 -3.75
N SER A 300 14.31 -3.29 -5.08
CA SER A 300 13.21 -3.72 -5.95
C SER A 300 13.40 -5.15 -6.46
N VAL A 301 12.53 -6.06 -6.06
CA VAL A 301 12.55 -7.44 -6.57
C VAL A 301 12.25 -7.50 -8.07
N MET A 302 11.45 -6.58 -8.60
CA MET A 302 11.16 -6.53 -10.03
C MET A 302 12.38 -6.13 -10.85
N TYR A 303 13.24 -5.26 -10.32
CA TYR A 303 14.54 -4.97 -10.93
C TYR A 303 15.35 -6.26 -11.07
N SER A 304 15.50 -7.02 -9.98
CA SER A 304 16.24 -8.28 -10.02
C SER A 304 15.67 -9.27 -11.04
N PHE A 305 14.34 -9.38 -11.16
CA PHE A 305 13.72 -10.28 -12.15
C PHE A 305 13.92 -9.85 -13.60
N LEU A 306 14.04 -8.55 -13.89
CA LEU A 306 14.34 -8.08 -15.24
C LEU A 306 15.71 -8.56 -15.72
N TRP A 307 16.67 -8.62 -14.79
CA TRP A 307 18.06 -8.98 -15.07
C TRP A 307 18.41 -10.43 -14.72
N LEU A 308 17.52 -11.16 -14.01
CA LEU A 308 17.77 -12.55 -13.64
C LEU A 308 17.96 -13.44 -14.90
N PRO A 309 19.06 -14.20 -14.98
CA PRO A 309 19.28 -15.13 -16.06
C PRO A 309 18.18 -16.18 -16.18
N ARG A 310 17.74 -16.45 -17.41
CA ARG A 310 16.62 -17.38 -17.68
C ARG A 310 16.91 -18.82 -17.28
N ASN A 311 18.14 -19.21 -17.20
CA ASN A 311 18.61 -20.55 -16.79
C ASN A 311 18.93 -20.67 -15.29
N THR A 312 18.65 -19.65 -14.49
CA THR A 312 18.88 -19.70 -13.03
C THR A 312 17.55 -19.88 -12.32
N PRO A 313 17.25 -21.04 -11.71
CA PRO A 313 16.04 -21.24 -10.93
C PRO A 313 16.02 -20.33 -9.71
N ILE A 314 14.89 -19.70 -9.46
CA ILE A 314 14.73 -18.78 -8.32
C ILE A 314 14.87 -19.52 -6.97
N ASP A 315 14.56 -20.80 -6.93
CA ASP A 315 14.66 -21.60 -5.71
C ASP A 315 16.11 -21.88 -5.32
N ASP A 316 17.04 -21.92 -6.28
CA ASP A 316 18.49 -22.07 -6.03
C ASP A 316 19.09 -20.82 -5.37
N LEU A 317 18.38 -19.70 -5.42
CA LEU A 317 18.81 -18.43 -4.81
C LEU A 317 18.27 -18.24 -3.38
N ARG A 318 17.56 -19.22 -2.80
CA ARG A 318 17.00 -19.11 -1.43
C ARG A 318 18.10 -19.00 -0.37
N ASP A 319 19.21 -19.70 -0.57
CA ASP A 319 20.41 -19.56 0.26
C ASP A 319 21.21 -18.34 -0.22
N TYR A 320 20.69 -17.16 0.11
CA TYR A 320 21.18 -15.89 -0.41
C TYR A 320 22.47 -15.37 0.25
N TRP A 321 23.05 -16.10 1.19
CA TRP A 321 24.38 -15.81 1.74
C TRP A 321 25.43 -16.79 1.17
N LYS A 322 26.64 -16.31 0.94
CA LYS A 322 27.76 -17.21 0.66
C LYS A 322 28.04 -18.07 1.90
N PRO A 323 28.26 -19.40 1.76
CA PRO A 323 28.55 -20.27 2.89
C PRO A 323 29.73 -19.76 3.73
N GLY A 324 29.50 -19.64 5.06
CA GLY A 324 30.49 -19.10 5.99
C GLY A 324 30.69 -17.59 5.94
N GLN A 325 29.87 -16.87 5.17
CA GLN A 325 29.87 -15.40 5.08
C GLN A 325 28.46 -14.82 5.30
N GLU A 326 27.68 -15.49 6.12
CA GLU A 326 26.32 -15.06 6.46
C GLU A 326 26.34 -13.65 7.09
N ASN A 327 25.42 -12.79 6.65
CA ASN A 327 25.35 -11.36 7.00
C ASN A 327 26.53 -10.49 6.49
N VAL A 328 27.46 -11.04 5.73
CA VAL A 328 28.62 -10.33 5.17
C VAL A 328 28.51 -10.25 3.66
N GLN A 329 28.39 -11.38 2.96
CA GLN A 329 28.41 -11.42 1.51
C GLN A 329 27.23 -12.22 0.95
N GLN A 330 26.44 -11.59 0.10
CA GLN A 330 25.37 -12.28 -0.61
C GLN A 330 25.87 -13.27 -1.66
N SER A 331 25.11 -14.32 -1.88
CA SER A 331 25.24 -15.25 -2.99
C SER A 331 24.25 -14.85 -4.08
N TYR A 332 24.75 -14.52 -5.27
CA TYR A 332 23.92 -14.14 -6.41
C TYR A 332 24.66 -14.40 -7.71
N VAL A 333 23.93 -14.76 -8.74
CA VAL A 333 24.46 -15.11 -10.05
C VAL A 333 25.20 -13.96 -10.73
N GLU A 334 24.83 -12.72 -10.40
CA GLU A 334 25.42 -11.52 -10.93
C GLU A 334 26.04 -10.73 -9.76
N GLU A 335 27.38 -10.67 -9.72
CA GLU A 335 28.10 -10.14 -8.57
C GLU A 335 28.34 -8.63 -8.62
N LEU A 336 28.17 -7.98 -9.76
CA LEU A 336 28.52 -6.55 -9.90
C LEU A 336 27.36 -5.61 -9.66
N TRP A 337 26.19 -5.89 -10.22
CA TRP A 337 25.09 -4.92 -10.31
C TRP A 337 23.79 -5.35 -9.64
N GLY A 338 23.49 -6.64 -9.60
CA GLY A 338 22.23 -7.13 -9.09
C GLY A 338 22.26 -7.53 -7.62
N ASN A 339 21.10 -7.68 -7.05
CA ASN A 339 20.90 -8.26 -5.73
C ASN A 339 20.00 -9.47 -5.81
N ASN A 340 20.29 -10.47 -4.97
CA ASN A 340 19.48 -11.66 -4.84
C ASN A 340 18.05 -11.29 -4.38
N PRO A 341 17.00 -11.68 -5.11
CA PRO A 341 15.61 -11.34 -4.75
C PRO A 341 15.21 -11.77 -3.33
N TRP A 342 15.74 -12.91 -2.85
CA TRP A 342 15.49 -13.37 -1.48
C TRP A 342 16.22 -12.53 -0.43
N LEU A 343 17.43 -12.05 -0.73
CA LEU A 343 18.11 -11.08 0.14
C LEU A 343 17.32 -9.77 0.21
N ILE A 344 16.80 -9.30 -0.92
CA ILE A 344 16.00 -8.05 -0.94
C ILE A 344 14.81 -8.16 0.01
N VAL A 345 14.03 -9.22 -0.06
CA VAL A 345 12.81 -9.32 0.75
C VAL A 345 13.08 -9.64 2.22
N ASN A 346 14.22 -10.24 2.54
CA ASN A 346 14.53 -10.65 3.92
C ASN A 346 15.45 -9.68 4.64
N GLU A 347 16.37 -9.03 3.94
CA GLU A 347 17.40 -8.19 4.56
C GLU A 347 17.27 -6.69 4.22
N ASN A 348 16.79 -6.36 3.01
CA ASN A 348 16.66 -4.97 2.57
C ASN A 348 15.27 -4.43 2.88
N THR A 349 14.93 -4.39 4.16
CA THR A 349 13.59 -4.08 4.61
C THR A 349 13.32 -2.58 4.80
N ASN A 350 12.08 -2.20 4.58
CA ASN A 350 11.57 -0.85 4.79
C ASN A 350 10.37 -0.95 5.73
N SER A 351 10.57 -0.64 7.01
CA SER A 351 9.51 -0.73 8.00
C SER A 351 8.95 0.63 8.39
N PHE A 352 7.73 0.65 8.89
CA PHE A 352 7.16 1.82 9.52
C PHE A 352 6.24 1.46 10.68
N ASN A 353 6.11 2.42 11.60
CA ASN A 353 5.11 2.41 12.65
C ASN A 353 4.49 3.81 12.72
N ALA A 354 3.18 3.89 12.54
CA ALA A 354 2.46 5.15 12.52
C ALA A 354 1.23 5.11 13.41
N SER A 355 0.98 6.21 14.11
CA SER A 355 -0.25 6.43 14.85
C SER A 355 -0.90 7.75 14.41
N ARG A 356 -2.22 7.76 14.35
CA ARG A 356 -3.00 8.95 13.99
C ARG A 356 -4.22 9.08 14.87
N LEU A 357 -4.43 10.28 15.37
CA LEU A 357 -5.63 10.67 16.10
C LEU A 357 -6.36 11.74 15.30
N LEU A 358 -7.57 11.43 14.90
CA LEU A 358 -8.49 12.37 14.25
C LEU A 358 -9.70 12.57 15.15
N GLY A 359 -10.05 13.81 15.45
CA GLY A 359 -11.20 14.11 16.28
C GLY A 359 -11.89 15.39 15.89
N ASP A 360 -13.19 15.46 16.16
CA ASP A 360 -13.97 16.68 16.03
C ASP A 360 -15.01 16.82 17.13
N ILE A 361 -15.31 18.06 17.48
CA ILE A 361 -16.36 18.44 18.41
C ILE A 361 -17.25 19.47 17.71
N ASN A 362 -18.55 19.23 17.75
CA ASN A 362 -19.59 20.13 17.26
C ASN A 362 -20.54 20.46 18.40
N ALA A 363 -20.79 21.74 18.62
CA ALA A 363 -21.85 22.25 19.52
C ALA A 363 -22.75 23.20 18.74
N THR A 364 -24.05 22.94 18.72
CA THR A 364 -25.04 23.80 18.09
C THR A 364 -26.02 24.23 19.17
N TYR A 365 -26.07 25.58 19.45
CA TYR A 365 -27.01 26.16 20.38
C TYR A 365 -28.11 26.85 19.60
N HIS A 366 -29.36 26.40 19.82
CA HIS A 366 -30.56 26.98 19.25
C HIS A 366 -31.08 28.13 20.15
N ILE A 367 -30.89 29.35 19.72
CA ILE A 367 -31.39 30.52 20.44
C ILE A 367 -32.92 30.56 20.33
N ASN A 368 -33.43 30.32 19.13
CA ASN A 368 -34.84 30.17 18.81
C ASN A 368 -34.97 29.30 17.53
N ASP A 369 -36.19 29.08 17.02
CA ASP A 369 -36.47 28.21 15.87
C ASP A 369 -35.84 28.75 14.56
N ARG A 370 -35.40 29.99 14.49
CA ARG A 370 -34.82 30.58 13.28
C ARG A 370 -33.32 30.87 13.39
N THR A 371 -32.79 30.86 14.63
CA THR A 371 -31.40 31.31 14.88
C THR A 371 -30.64 30.27 15.69
N ASN A 372 -29.50 29.85 15.19
CA ASN A 372 -28.57 28.96 15.93
C ASN A 372 -27.14 29.49 15.83
N ILE A 373 -26.34 29.15 16.82
CA ILE A 373 -24.89 29.33 16.83
C ILE A 373 -24.26 27.93 16.80
N ARG A 374 -23.37 27.74 15.85
CA ARG A 374 -22.60 26.49 15.75
C ARG A 374 -21.12 26.77 15.98
N LEU A 375 -20.55 26.05 16.94
CA LEU A 375 -19.11 25.96 17.16
C LEU A 375 -18.61 24.61 16.72
N ARG A 376 -17.52 24.60 15.99
CA ARG A 376 -16.85 23.39 15.57
C ARG A 376 -15.35 23.51 15.75
N SER A 377 -14.74 22.46 16.31
CA SER A 377 -13.29 22.27 16.40
C SER A 377 -12.94 20.90 15.88
N GLY A 378 -11.83 20.78 15.17
CA GLY A 378 -11.35 19.48 14.67
C GLY A 378 -9.84 19.46 14.67
N GLN A 379 -9.27 18.27 14.88
CA GLN A 379 -7.84 18.07 14.95
C GLN A 379 -7.44 16.76 14.24
N ASP A 380 -6.30 16.80 13.55
CA ASP A 380 -5.63 15.68 12.90
C ASP A 380 -4.17 15.66 13.35
N MET A 381 -3.81 14.64 14.13
CA MET A 381 -2.44 14.44 14.66
C MET A 381 -1.88 13.12 14.14
N LYS A 382 -0.70 13.15 13.55
CA LYS A 382 0.00 11.97 13.03
C LYS A 382 1.41 11.90 13.60
N ASN A 383 1.80 10.71 14.05
CA ASN A 383 3.17 10.32 14.31
C ASN A 383 3.55 9.19 13.35
N ASP A 384 4.75 9.23 12.76
CA ASP A 384 5.18 8.28 11.73
C ASP A 384 6.71 8.06 11.85
N ILE A 385 7.11 6.84 12.18
CA ILE A 385 8.51 6.44 12.31
C ILE A 385 8.80 5.42 11.22
N ARG A 386 9.86 5.63 10.47
CA ARG A 386 10.28 4.76 9.36
C ARG A 386 11.71 4.33 9.54
N GLN A 387 12.00 3.09 9.15
CA GLN A 387 13.32 2.52 9.21
C GLN A 387 13.67 1.84 7.88
N TYR A 388 14.88 2.07 7.43
CA TYR A 388 15.43 1.47 6.22
C TYR A 388 16.63 0.62 6.63
N ARG A 389 16.54 -0.68 6.38
CA ARG A 389 17.64 -1.62 6.60
C ARG A 389 18.17 -2.08 5.24
N ARG A 390 19.48 -2.13 5.12
CA ARG A 390 20.16 -2.70 3.96
C ARG A 390 21.26 -3.63 4.44
N ALA A 391 21.37 -4.80 3.82
CA ALA A 391 22.48 -5.70 4.06
C ALA A 391 23.81 -5.08 3.60
N THR A 392 24.91 -5.43 4.27
CA THR A 392 26.24 -4.89 3.97
C THR A 392 26.66 -5.14 2.52
N SER A 393 26.30 -6.29 1.96
CA SER A 393 26.63 -6.67 0.58
C SER A 393 25.64 -6.17 -0.48
N THR A 394 24.67 -5.32 -0.08
CA THR A 394 23.71 -4.76 -1.04
C THR A 394 24.40 -3.90 -2.08
N LYS A 395 24.16 -4.17 -3.35
CA LYS A 395 24.63 -3.36 -4.49
C LYS A 395 23.73 -2.12 -4.61
N LYS A 396 24.32 -1.02 -5.08
CA LYS A 396 23.65 0.27 -5.26
C LYS A 396 23.90 0.79 -6.67
#